data_8dd2583e37e51198ef6ee7ec3174a420
#
_entry.id   8dd2583e37e51198ef6ee7ec3174a420
#
_cell.length_a   1.000
_cell.length_b   1.000
_cell.length_c   1.000
_cell.angle_alpha   90.00
_cell.angle_beta   90.00
_cell.angle_gamma   90.00
#
_symmetry.space_group_name_H-M   'P 1'
#
loop_
_entity.id
_entity.type
_entity.pdbx_description
1 polymer ?
#
loop_
_entity_poly.entity_id
_entity_poly.type
_entity_poly.pdbx_seq_one_letter_code
_entity_poly.pdbx_strand_id
1 'polypeptide(L)'
;MPSMITFLEMFNVGKVEYLNSLTRWRENNPTKTLQTPVGVNSEGELFNLDLHEKYHGPHGLVAGMTGSGKSEFIITYILSMAVNYHPDEVSFILIDYKGGGLAGAFENADRCIKLPHLAGTITNLDGASIKRSLISIQSELRRRQSIFNDALRITNEGTMDIYKYQQLYRDKVVTEPLPHLFIISDEFAELKTQQPDFMDQLISAARIGRSLGIHLILATQKPSGVVDDQIWSNSKFRVCLKVQERADSQDMIKCPDAAELTQTGRFYLQVGYNELFALGQSAWCGADYIPTDVIEKTVDTSIQVIDNIGRVVMNVMPSQKKKIGKASTKQIVSVVKYLSDLAKEENVYARPLWLEPIPERIYIDSLESKYGTLSHGVYLEPIVGEYDDPFNQKQGLLTVPLSREGNCLIYGSAGNGKATFLTTLCYSLIKNHTAEELNMYILDFGSETLKVFETAPQVGGFMTSADEELSLIHISAPTRRVV
;
A
#
# COMPACT_ATOMS: atom_id res chain seq x y z
N MET A 1 -24.26 25.99 4.66
CA MET A 1 -23.44 24.82 4.36
C MET A 1 -24.36 23.64 4.05
N PRO A 2 -24.17 22.90 2.96
CA PRO A 2 -24.98 21.75 2.62
C PRO A 2 -24.88 20.67 3.71
N SER A 3 -25.93 19.84 3.84
CA SER A 3 -25.92 18.69 4.75
C SER A 3 -25.16 17.49 4.16
N MET A 4 -25.02 17.44 2.86
CA MET A 4 -24.31 16.41 2.10
C MET A 4 -23.88 16.98 0.75
N ILE A 5 -22.72 16.54 0.26
CA ILE A 5 -22.23 16.79 -1.09
C ILE A 5 -21.56 15.51 -1.59
N THR A 6 -21.80 15.12 -2.84
CA THR A 6 -21.15 13.94 -3.42
C THR A 6 -19.79 14.30 -4.00
N PHE A 7 -18.95 13.29 -4.24
CA PHE A 7 -17.59 13.49 -4.76
C PHE A 7 -17.58 14.19 -6.12
N LEU A 8 -18.43 13.74 -7.06
CA LEU A 8 -18.52 14.34 -8.38
C LEU A 8 -19.13 15.74 -8.35
N GLU A 9 -20.11 16.01 -7.48
CA GLU A 9 -20.63 17.36 -7.26
C GLU A 9 -19.57 18.33 -6.74
N MET A 10 -18.68 17.87 -5.85
CA MET A 10 -17.56 18.66 -5.35
C MET A 10 -16.63 19.09 -6.49
N PHE A 11 -16.36 18.20 -7.45
CA PHE A 11 -15.57 18.55 -8.66
C PHE A 11 -16.38 19.26 -9.74
N ASN A 12 -17.67 19.48 -9.51
CA ASN A 12 -18.59 20.07 -10.46
C ASN A 12 -18.63 19.33 -11.82
N VAL A 13 -18.65 17.99 -11.77
CA VAL A 13 -18.70 17.10 -12.95
C VAL A 13 -19.80 16.04 -12.79
N GLY A 14 -20.47 15.69 -13.89
CA GLY A 14 -21.52 14.66 -13.91
C GLY A 14 -21.03 13.30 -14.42
N LYS A 15 -19.88 13.23 -15.08
CA LYS A 15 -19.24 12.01 -15.57
C LYS A 15 -17.79 11.94 -15.06
N VAL A 16 -17.30 10.72 -14.83
CA VAL A 16 -15.93 10.51 -14.34
C VAL A 16 -14.87 10.98 -15.33
N GLU A 17 -15.14 10.91 -16.64
CA GLU A 17 -14.25 11.36 -17.71
C GLU A 17 -14.01 12.89 -17.65
N TYR A 18 -14.99 13.63 -17.13
CA TYR A 18 -14.90 15.10 -16.98
C TYR A 18 -14.01 15.53 -15.80
N LEU A 19 -13.57 14.57 -14.94
CA LEU A 19 -12.53 14.83 -13.95
C LEU A 19 -11.21 15.25 -14.60
N ASN A 20 -10.95 14.80 -15.82
CA ASN A 20 -9.81 15.22 -16.63
C ASN A 20 -8.46 15.01 -15.92
N SER A 21 -8.32 13.83 -15.27
CA SER A 21 -7.19 13.55 -14.37
C SER A 21 -5.84 13.66 -15.09
N LEU A 22 -5.74 13.24 -16.36
CA LEU A 22 -4.49 13.34 -17.11
C LEU A 22 -4.00 14.80 -17.23
N THR A 23 -4.90 15.75 -17.49
CA THR A 23 -4.57 17.18 -17.53
C THR A 23 -4.17 17.68 -16.13
N ARG A 24 -4.91 17.29 -15.08
CA ARG A 24 -4.60 17.66 -13.69
C ARG A 24 -3.24 17.15 -13.26
N TRP A 25 -2.88 15.93 -13.62
CA TRP A 25 -1.56 15.34 -13.33
C TRP A 25 -0.40 16.11 -13.96
N ARG A 26 -0.62 16.71 -15.13
CA ARG A 26 0.39 17.52 -15.82
C ARG A 26 0.49 18.94 -15.24
N GLU A 27 -0.64 19.55 -14.90
CA GLU A 27 -0.71 20.94 -14.45
C GLU A 27 -0.39 21.13 -12.98
N ASN A 28 -0.87 20.22 -12.10
CA ASN A 28 -0.63 20.33 -10.68
C ASN A 28 0.84 20.00 -10.36
N ASN A 29 1.40 20.77 -9.45
CA ASN A 29 2.82 20.67 -9.11
C ASN A 29 3.00 20.45 -7.60
N PRO A 30 3.31 19.23 -7.15
CA PRO A 30 3.49 18.89 -5.73
C PRO A 30 4.73 19.57 -5.09
N THR A 31 5.65 20.12 -5.90
CA THR A 31 6.77 20.90 -5.35
C THR A 31 6.33 22.26 -4.81
N LYS A 32 5.14 22.73 -5.21
CA LYS A 32 4.57 24.02 -4.80
C LYS A 32 3.43 23.84 -3.80
N THR A 33 2.56 22.84 -4.01
CA THR A 33 1.35 22.60 -3.24
C THR A 33 0.91 21.14 -3.37
N LEU A 34 0.41 20.57 -2.28
CA LEU A 34 -0.27 19.27 -2.26
C LEU A 34 -1.76 19.47 -1.97
N GLN A 35 -2.29 20.59 -2.43
CA GLN A 35 -3.67 21.00 -2.22
C GLN A 35 -4.64 20.09 -2.96
N THR A 36 -5.66 19.62 -2.24
CA THR A 36 -6.75 18.85 -2.83
C THR A 36 -8.07 19.16 -2.15
N PRO A 37 -9.20 19.23 -2.87
CA PRO A 37 -10.50 19.44 -2.26
C PRO A 37 -10.95 18.19 -1.49
N VAL A 38 -11.48 18.39 -0.30
CA VAL A 38 -12.04 17.33 0.55
C VAL A 38 -13.53 17.54 0.83
N GLY A 39 -14.07 18.68 0.42
CA GLY A 39 -15.45 19.04 0.67
C GLY A 39 -15.72 20.51 0.34
N VAL A 40 -16.65 21.11 1.09
CA VAL A 40 -17.03 22.53 0.95
C VAL A 40 -17.08 23.23 2.31
N ASN A 41 -16.86 24.54 2.30
CA ASN A 41 -16.99 25.41 3.45
C ASN A 41 -18.42 25.91 3.66
N SER A 42 -18.65 26.80 4.63
CA SER A 42 -19.95 27.38 4.93
C SER A 42 -20.56 28.22 3.78
N GLU A 43 -19.73 28.71 2.89
CA GLU A 43 -20.13 29.53 1.74
C GLU A 43 -20.39 28.69 0.49
N GLY A 44 -20.13 27.38 0.56
CA GLY A 44 -20.27 26.46 -0.58
C GLY A 44 -19.05 26.43 -1.49
N GLU A 45 -17.95 27.06 -1.10
CA GLU A 45 -16.68 27.01 -1.80
C GLU A 45 -15.92 25.73 -1.47
N LEU A 46 -14.98 25.34 -2.34
CA LEU A 46 -14.15 24.17 -2.13
C LEU A 46 -13.31 24.29 -0.85
N PHE A 47 -13.44 23.30 0.01
CA PHE A 47 -12.60 23.16 1.18
C PHE A 47 -11.38 22.32 0.82
N ASN A 48 -10.22 22.96 0.78
CA ASN A 48 -8.97 22.31 0.38
C ASN A 48 -8.11 21.96 1.59
N LEU A 49 -7.51 20.76 1.53
CA LEU A 49 -6.46 20.32 2.45
C LEU A 49 -5.14 20.28 1.68
N ASP A 50 -4.12 20.96 2.19
CA ASP A 50 -2.80 21.03 1.57
C ASP A 50 -1.73 20.45 2.50
N LEU A 51 -1.29 19.24 2.26
CA LEU A 51 -0.29 18.56 3.10
C LEU A 51 1.16 18.86 2.71
N HIS A 52 1.38 19.88 1.90
CA HIS A 52 2.72 20.45 1.74
C HIS A 52 3.20 21.02 3.07
N GLU A 53 4.49 20.83 3.42
CA GLU A 53 5.01 21.22 4.76
C GLU A 53 4.90 22.71 5.07
N LYS A 54 4.89 23.56 4.05
CA LYS A 54 4.70 25.02 4.18
C LYS A 54 3.29 25.42 4.60
N TYR A 55 2.32 24.53 4.40
CA TYR A 55 0.90 24.79 4.67
C TYR A 55 0.40 23.92 5.84
N HIS A 56 -0.42 22.91 5.58
CA HIS A 56 -1.06 22.10 6.61
C HIS A 56 -0.24 20.88 7.05
N GLY A 57 0.69 20.40 6.18
CA GLY A 57 1.46 19.19 6.41
C GLY A 57 2.69 19.32 7.30
N PRO A 58 3.50 18.27 7.35
CA PRO A 58 3.37 17.04 6.55
C PRO A 58 2.53 15.92 7.18
N HIS A 59 2.33 15.94 8.52
CA HIS A 59 1.65 14.87 9.26
C HIS A 59 0.44 15.38 10.01
N GLY A 60 -0.52 14.50 10.28
CA GLY A 60 -1.69 14.90 11.05
C GLY A 60 -2.59 13.78 11.55
N LEU A 61 -3.63 14.22 12.25
CA LEU A 61 -4.59 13.39 12.94
C LEU A 61 -6.00 13.58 12.39
N VAL A 62 -6.77 12.50 12.33
CA VAL A 62 -8.19 12.52 12.00
C VAL A 62 -8.97 11.81 13.10
N ALA A 63 -9.84 12.51 13.79
CA ALA A 63 -10.69 11.92 14.83
C ALA A 63 -12.16 11.93 14.44
N GLY A 64 -12.91 10.90 14.88
CA GLY A 64 -14.34 10.82 14.67
C GLY A 64 -14.94 9.49 15.11
N MET A 65 -16.04 9.54 15.84
CA MET A 65 -16.76 8.34 16.28
C MET A 65 -17.33 7.53 15.11
N THR A 66 -17.74 6.30 15.37
CA THR A 66 -18.44 5.46 14.38
C THR A 66 -19.67 6.19 13.83
N GLY A 67 -19.81 6.21 12.50
CA GLY A 67 -20.91 6.92 11.82
C GLY A 67 -20.69 8.43 11.65
N SER A 68 -19.59 9.01 12.13
CA SER A 68 -19.27 10.42 11.90
C SER A 68 -18.88 10.77 10.46
N GLY A 69 -18.49 9.77 9.66
CA GLY A 69 -17.97 9.94 8.31
C GLY A 69 -16.43 9.96 8.23
N LYS A 70 -15.72 9.53 9.29
CA LYS A 70 -14.25 9.52 9.36
C LYS A 70 -13.60 8.75 8.19
N SER A 71 -13.99 7.50 7.95
CA SER A 71 -13.44 6.69 6.86
C SER A 71 -13.81 7.26 5.49
N GLU A 72 -15.02 7.81 5.33
CA GLU A 72 -15.44 8.51 4.10
C GLU A 72 -14.60 9.76 3.83
N PHE A 73 -14.24 10.52 4.88
CA PHE A 73 -13.34 11.66 4.74
C PHE A 73 -11.96 11.23 4.23
N ILE A 74 -11.40 10.15 4.79
CA ILE A 74 -10.11 9.60 4.36
C ILE A 74 -10.18 9.10 2.91
N ILE A 75 -11.24 8.37 2.55
CA ILE A 75 -11.49 7.91 1.19
C ILE A 75 -11.57 9.09 0.21
N THR A 76 -12.32 10.12 0.58
CA THR A 76 -12.45 11.35 -0.22
C THR A 76 -11.10 12.02 -0.42
N TYR A 77 -10.29 12.12 0.63
CA TYR A 77 -8.95 12.71 0.54
C TYR A 77 -8.05 11.92 -0.42
N ILE A 78 -7.95 10.59 -0.24
CA ILE A 78 -7.13 9.72 -1.10
C ILE A 78 -7.57 9.82 -2.56
N LEU A 79 -8.88 9.72 -2.81
CA LEU A 79 -9.43 9.75 -4.16
C LEU A 79 -9.21 11.12 -4.84
N SER A 80 -9.37 12.19 -4.06
CA SER A 80 -9.15 13.56 -4.55
C SER A 80 -7.68 13.80 -4.87
N MET A 81 -6.75 13.34 -4.04
CA MET A 81 -5.32 13.37 -4.34
C MET A 81 -4.99 12.59 -5.62
N ALA A 82 -5.54 11.39 -5.77
CA ALA A 82 -5.32 10.55 -6.94
C ALA A 82 -5.89 11.15 -8.24
N VAL A 83 -6.99 11.88 -8.16
CA VAL A 83 -7.54 12.64 -9.30
C VAL A 83 -6.63 13.80 -9.70
N ASN A 84 -5.98 14.45 -8.72
CA ASN A 84 -5.25 15.69 -8.94
C ASN A 84 -3.76 15.51 -9.23
N TYR A 85 -3.11 14.44 -8.74
CA TYR A 85 -1.65 14.26 -8.83
C TYR A 85 -1.28 12.94 -9.50
N HIS A 86 -0.15 12.94 -10.18
CA HIS A 86 0.38 11.77 -10.90
C HIS A 86 0.88 10.67 -9.93
N PRO A 87 0.75 9.36 -10.27
CA PRO A 87 1.26 8.26 -9.44
C PRO A 87 2.77 8.33 -9.16
N ASP A 88 3.57 8.91 -10.07
CA ASP A 88 5.00 9.15 -9.87
C ASP A 88 5.30 10.27 -8.86
N GLU A 89 4.30 11.05 -8.48
CA GLU A 89 4.46 12.20 -7.59
C GLU A 89 3.77 12.02 -6.25
N VAL A 90 2.72 11.19 -6.20
CA VAL A 90 1.95 10.89 -4.99
C VAL A 90 1.60 9.40 -4.94
N SER A 91 1.85 8.75 -3.81
CA SER A 91 1.51 7.35 -3.58
C SER A 91 1.02 7.11 -2.16
N PHE A 92 0.30 6.00 -1.96
CA PHE A 92 -0.34 5.66 -0.68
C PHE A 92 0.05 4.28 -0.18
N ILE A 93 0.21 4.19 1.15
CA ILE A 93 0.18 2.95 1.92
C ILE A 93 -1.01 3.04 2.85
N LEU A 94 -1.88 2.05 2.83
CA LEU A 94 -3.06 1.97 3.68
C LEU A 94 -2.87 0.89 4.74
N ILE A 95 -3.01 1.29 6.01
CA ILE A 95 -2.98 0.39 7.17
C ILE A 95 -4.41 0.29 7.69
N ASP A 96 -5.06 -0.83 7.40
CA ASP A 96 -6.45 -1.07 7.74
C ASP A 96 -6.58 -2.19 8.78
N TYR A 97 -6.72 -1.79 10.03
CA TYR A 97 -6.78 -2.72 11.16
C TYR A 97 -8.12 -3.49 11.24
N LYS A 98 -9.22 -2.90 10.76
CA LYS A 98 -10.58 -3.45 10.94
C LYS A 98 -11.05 -4.43 9.87
N GLY A 99 -10.15 -4.94 9.04
CA GLY A 99 -10.49 -6.01 8.10
C GLY A 99 -10.85 -5.56 6.69
N GLY A 100 -10.19 -4.53 6.17
CA GLY A 100 -10.16 -4.26 4.74
C GLY A 100 -11.20 -3.28 4.21
N GLY A 101 -11.93 -2.56 5.06
CA GLY A 101 -12.93 -1.59 4.62
C GLY A 101 -12.34 -0.41 3.85
N LEU A 102 -11.23 0.14 4.34
CA LEU A 102 -10.51 1.22 3.68
C LEU A 102 -9.73 0.70 2.46
N ALA A 103 -8.99 -0.40 2.63
CA ALA A 103 -8.20 -0.98 1.55
C ALA A 103 -9.09 -1.51 0.42
N GLY A 104 -10.18 -2.20 0.76
CA GLY A 104 -11.14 -2.76 -0.21
C GLY A 104 -11.88 -1.70 -1.05
N ALA A 105 -11.89 -0.44 -0.61
CA ALA A 105 -12.43 0.66 -1.40
C ALA A 105 -11.58 0.98 -2.64
N PHE A 106 -10.29 0.72 -2.59
CA PHE A 106 -9.30 1.08 -3.62
C PHE A 106 -8.73 -0.10 -4.39
N GLU A 107 -8.89 -1.31 -3.89
CA GLU A 107 -8.42 -2.54 -4.53
C GLU A 107 -9.50 -3.61 -4.50
N ASN A 108 -9.84 -4.17 -5.66
CA ASN A 108 -10.80 -5.26 -5.81
C ASN A 108 -10.22 -6.31 -6.77
N ALA A 109 -9.76 -7.42 -6.21
CA ALA A 109 -9.14 -8.51 -6.97
C ALA A 109 -10.13 -9.16 -7.96
N ASP A 110 -11.40 -9.34 -7.57
CA ASP A 110 -12.43 -9.98 -8.41
C ASP A 110 -12.72 -9.18 -9.68
N ARG A 111 -12.52 -7.86 -9.62
CA ARG A 111 -12.76 -6.95 -10.75
C ARG A 111 -11.48 -6.51 -11.44
N CYS A 112 -10.31 -6.96 -10.99
CA CYS A 112 -9.00 -6.51 -11.47
C CYS A 112 -8.85 -4.97 -11.49
N ILE A 113 -9.42 -4.30 -10.47
CA ILE A 113 -9.40 -2.86 -10.32
C ILE A 113 -8.51 -2.51 -9.13
N LYS A 114 -7.53 -1.65 -9.36
CA LYS A 114 -6.63 -1.13 -8.33
C LYS A 114 -6.35 0.35 -8.58
N LEU A 115 -6.36 1.14 -7.51
CA LEU A 115 -5.94 2.53 -7.60
C LEU A 115 -4.45 2.61 -7.99
N PRO A 116 -4.07 3.29 -9.07
CA PRO A 116 -2.69 3.30 -9.57
C PRO A 116 -1.68 3.93 -8.59
N HIS A 117 -2.14 4.75 -7.67
CA HIS A 117 -1.34 5.41 -6.62
C HIS A 117 -1.05 4.49 -5.42
N LEU A 118 -1.61 3.28 -5.36
CA LEU A 118 -1.49 2.42 -4.20
C LEU A 118 -0.17 1.65 -4.22
N ALA A 119 0.78 2.04 -3.36
CA ALA A 119 2.07 1.40 -3.18
C ALA A 119 2.01 0.14 -2.28
N GLY A 120 0.98 0.02 -1.45
CA GLY A 120 0.76 -1.16 -0.62
C GLY A 120 -0.40 -1.04 0.34
N THR A 121 -0.87 -2.19 0.82
CA THR A 121 -1.90 -2.30 1.86
C THR A 121 -1.44 -3.24 2.97
N ILE A 122 -1.72 -2.90 4.22
CA ILE A 122 -1.48 -3.74 5.40
C ILE A 122 -2.85 -4.03 6.01
N THR A 123 -3.40 -5.20 5.70
CA THR A 123 -4.71 -5.66 6.19
C THR A 123 -4.58 -6.85 7.12
N ASN A 124 -3.48 -7.60 7.02
CA ASN A 124 -3.16 -8.69 7.92
C ASN A 124 -2.10 -8.24 8.93
N LEU A 125 -2.45 -8.30 10.20
CA LEU A 125 -1.65 -7.80 11.31
C LEU A 125 -1.07 -8.94 12.15
N ASP A 126 -0.81 -10.11 11.54
CA ASP A 126 0.04 -11.11 12.18
C ASP A 126 1.46 -10.55 12.39
N GLY A 127 2.14 -11.02 13.44
CA GLY A 127 3.42 -10.45 13.85
C GLY A 127 4.53 -10.59 12.78
N ALA A 128 4.42 -11.53 11.83
CA ALA A 128 5.39 -11.72 10.76
C ALA A 128 5.17 -10.69 9.64
N SER A 129 3.92 -10.51 9.21
CA SER A 129 3.54 -9.53 8.19
C SER A 129 3.82 -8.10 8.62
N ILE A 130 3.56 -7.76 9.89
CA ILE A 130 3.87 -6.45 10.47
C ILE A 130 5.38 -6.18 10.46
N LYS A 131 6.19 -7.13 10.92
CA LYS A 131 7.67 -6.99 10.91
C LYS A 131 8.18 -6.79 9.49
N ARG A 132 7.66 -7.56 8.54
CA ARG A 132 8.02 -7.42 7.13
C ARG A 132 7.68 -6.04 6.57
N SER A 133 6.47 -5.55 6.84
CA SER A 133 6.02 -4.22 6.42
C SER A 133 6.89 -3.10 6.99
N LEU A 134 7.27 -3.21 8.27
CA LEU A 134 8.16 -2.26 8.92
C LEU A 134 9.57 -2.25 8.30
N ILE A 135 10.16 -3.43 8.05
CA ILE A 135 11.45 -3.55 7.37
C ILE A 135 11.37 -2.90 5.98
N SER A 136 10.27 -3.10 5.26
CA SER A 136 10.06 -2.50 3.93
C SER A 136 9.95 -0.97 4.00
N ILE A 137 9.24 -0.41 5.00
CA ILE A 137 9.18 1.05 5.21
C ILE A 137 10.57 1.62 5.52
N GLN A 138 11.33 0.96 6.40
CA GLN A 138 12.70 1.38 6.72
C GLN A 138 13.64 1.26 5.51
N SER A 139 13.47 0.24 4.70
CA SER A 139 14.21 0.06 3.46
C SER A 139 13.91 1.17 2.45
N GLU A 140 12.66 1.57 2.32
CA GLU A 140 12.26 2.69 1.47
C GLU A 140 12.90 4.01 1.92
N LEU A 141 12.98 4.28 3.22
CA LEU A 141 13.69 5.47 3.73
C LEU A 141 15.16 5.46 3.32
N ARG A 142 15.85 4.32 3.43
CA ARG A 142 17.24 4.17 3.00
C ARG A 142 17.40 4.37 1.49
N ARG A 143 16.50 3.78 0.71
CA ARG A 143 16.46 3.95 -0.75
C ARG A 143 16.34 5.42 -1.13
N ARG A 144 15.38 6.14 -0.52
CA ARG A 144 15.17 7.58 -0.75
C ARG A 144 16.41 8.39 -0.41
N GLN A 145 17.06 8.09 0.72
CA GLN A 145 18.29 8.74 1.11
C GLN A 145 19.43 8.49 0.12
N SER A 146 19.55 7.26 -0.40
CA SER A 146 20.54 6.94 -1.45
C SER A 146 20.29 7.72 -2.73
N ILE A 147 19.03 7.77 -3.18
CA ILE A 147 18.63 8.55 -4.36
C ILE A 147 18.94 10.04 -4.18
N PHE A 148 18.71 10.60 -3.00
CA PHE A 148 19.04 11.99 -2.72
C PHE A 148 20.56 12.23 -2.75
N ASN A 149 21.36 11.29 -2.20
CA ASN A 149 22.82 11.38 -2.25
C ASN A 149 23.34 11.34 -3.70
N ASP A 150 22.74 10.52 -4.56
CA ASP A 150 23.10 10.45 -5.97
C ASP A 150 22.68 11.74 -6.71
N ALA A 151 21.49 12.28 -6.42
CA ALA A 151 21.03 13.54 -6.96
C ALA A 151 21.93 14.72 -6.54
N LEU A 152 22.42 14.75 -5.29
CA LEU A 152 23.38 15.76 -4.80
C LEU A 152 24.70 15.71 -5.58
N ARG A 153 25.16 14.52 -5.94
CA ARG A 153 26.39 14.35 -6.76
C ARG A 153 26.21 14.87 -8.18
N ILE A 154 25.01 14.68 -8.76
CA ILE A 154 24.69 15.14 -10.12
C ILE A 154 24.55 16.67 -10.17
N THR A 155 23.88 17.27 -9.17
CA THR A 155 23.54 18.70 -9.15
C THR A 155 24.59 19.57 -8.48
N ASN A 156 25.52 18.97 -7.72
CA ASN A 156 26.49 19.67 -6.87
C ASN A 156 25.84 20.65 -5.86
N GLU A 157 24.61 20.34 -5.41
CA GLU A 157 23.90 21.12 -4.40
C GLU A 157 24.34 20.73 -2.97
N GLY A 158 24.11 21.62 -2.01
CA GLY A 158 24.46 21.35 -0.60
C GLY A 158 23.42 20.53 0.16
N THR A 159 22.15 20.58 -0.25
CA THR A 159 21.03 19.88 0.42
C THR A 159 19.98 19.43 -0.58
N MET A 160 19.39 18.26 -0.32
CA MET A 160 18.29 17.70 -1.10
C MET A 160 17.09 17.41 -0.19
N ASP A 161 15.90 17.71 -0.68
CA ASP A 161 14.62 17.30 -0.11
C ASP A 161 13.69 16.81 -1.23
N ILE A 162 12.53 16.28 -0.87
CA ILE A 162 11.58 15.73 -1.84
C ILE A 162 11.11 16.77 -2.86
N TYR A 163 10.91 18.01 -2.46
CA TYR A 163 10.40 19.08 -3.34
C TYR A 163 11.43 19.45 -4.39
N LYS A 164 12.71 19.60 -4.00
CA LYS A 164 13.81 19.82 -4.92
C LYS A 164 13.99 18.64 -5.87
N TYR A 165 13.96 17.42 -5.32
CA TYR A 165 14.10 16.21 -6.11
C TYR A 165 13.01 16.07 -7.17
N GLN A 166 11.74 16.27 -6.79
CA GLN A 166 10.62 16.24 -7.75
C GLN A 166 10.70 17.36 -8.79
N GLN A 167 11.25 18.52 -8.44
CA GLN A 167 11.52 19.56 -9.44
C GLN A 167 12.58 19.09 -10.46
N LEU A 168 13.67 18.46 -9.99
CA LEU A 168 14.69 17.88 -10.88
C LEU A 168 14.11 16.77 -11.77
N TYR A 169 13.19 15.97 -11.25
CA TYR A 169 12.48 14.95 -12.03
C TYR A 169 11.61 15.60 -13.13
N ARG A 170 10.84 16.62 -12.80
CA ARG A 170 10.05 17.38 -13.78
C ARG A 170 10.92 18.08 -14.85
N ASP A 171 12.06 18.56 -14.45
CA ASP A 171 13.05 19.19 -15.34
C ASP A 171 13.88 18.15 -16.12
N LYS A 172 13.60 16.84 -15.94
CA LYS A 172 14.28 15.71 -16.57
C LYS A 172 15.78 15.63 -16.29
N VAL A 173 16.24 16.21 -15.20
CA VAL A 173 17.62 16.10 -14.71
C VAL A 173 17.87 14.73 -14.07
N VAL A 174 16.86 14.20 -13.39
CA VAL A 174 16.84 12.83 -12.85
C VAL A 174 15.71 12.04 -13.51
N THR A 175 15.86 10.72 -13.62
CA THR A 175 14.95 9.85 -14.36
C THR A 175 14.09 8.96 -13.47
N GLU A 176 14.50 8.72 -12.22
CA GLU A 176 13.76 7.86 -11.30
C GLU A 176 12.66 8.67 -10.61
N PRO A 177 11.38 8.27 -10.71
CA PRO A 177 10.32 8.96 -10.00
C PRO A 177 10.38 8.66 -8.50
N LEU A 178 10.12 9.68 -7.68
CA LEU A 178 10.07 9.55 -6.24
C LEU A 178 8.84 10.27 -5.70
N PRO A 179 7.72 9.55 -5.48
CA PRO A 179 6.49 10.15 -5.03
C PRO A 179 6.53 10.57 -3.55
N HIS A 180 5.75 11.58 -3.18
CA HIS A 180 5.30 11.77 -1.82
C HIS A 180 4.56 10.51 -1.37
N LEU A 181 4.97 9.89 -0.27
CA LEU A 181 4.40 8.66 0.24
C LEU A 181 3.54 8.94 1.46
N PHE A 182 2.23 8.76 1.29
CA PHE A 182 1.24 8.94 2.35
C PHE A 182 0.96 7.60 3.04
N ILE A 183 1.32 7.49 4.29
CA ILE A 183 1.01 6.32 5.14
C ILE A 183 -0.23 6.69 5.96
N ILE A 184 -1.33 6.00 5.72
CA ILE A 184 -2.64 6.30 6.32
C ILE A 184 -3.11 5.11 7.13
N SER A 185 -3.37 5.32 8.43
CA SER A 185 -3.94 4.31 9.32
C SER A 185 -5.36 4.70 9.75
N ASP A 186 -6.37 3.86 9.49
CA ASP A 186 -7.78 4.16 9.81
C ASP A 186 -8.10 4.04 11.31
N GLU A 187 -7.46 3.15 12.05
CA GLU A 187 -7.65 3.01 13.51
C GLU A 187 -6.33 2.70 14.20
N PHE A 188 -5.52 3.74 14.39
CA PHE A 188 -4.20 3.55 14.97
C PHE A 188 -4.23 3.22 16.47
N ALA A 189 -5.32 3.52 17.19
CA ALA A 189 -5.45 3.23 18.61
C ALA A 189 -5.33 1.73 18.92
N GLU A 190 -6.00 0.90 18.11
CA GLU A 190 -5.92 -0.54 18.23
C GLU A 190 -4.54 -1.06 17.84
N LEU A 191 -3.98 -0.53 16.76
CA LEU A 191 -2.64 -0.85 16.30
C LEU A 191 -1.58 -0.54 17.38
N LYS A 192 -1.68 0.64 18.02
CA LYS A 192 -0.79 1.03 19.12
C LYS A 192 -0.90 0.10 20.32
N THR A 193 -2.10 -0.35 20.65
CA THR A 193 -2.34 -1.26 21.78
C THR A 193 -1.78 -2.65 21.53
N GLN A 194 -1.95 -3.18 20.31
CA GLN A 194 -1.54 -4.55 19.98
C GLN A 194 -0.09 -4.64 19.50
N GLN A 195 0.43 -3.58 18.87
CA GLN A 195 1.75 -3.53 18.26
C GLN A 195 2.46 -2.20 18.60
N PRO A 196 2.75 -1.93 19.87
CA PRO A 196 3.33 -0.65 20.29
C PRO A 196 4.68 -0.38 19.62
N ASP A 197 5.56 -1.38 19.51
CA ASP A 197 6.86 -1.24 18.88
C ASP A 197 6.75 -0.85 17.39
N PHE A 198 5.75 -1.38 16.68
CA PHE A 198 5.48 -1.00 15.29
C PHE A 198 5.08 0.46 15.19
N MET A 199 4.19 0.94 16.07
CA MET A 199 3.75 2.33 16.08
C MET A 199 4.88 3.29 16.39
N ASP A 200 5.70 3.01 17.39
CA ASP A 200 6.84 3.86 17.75
C ASP A 200 7.85 3.97 16.59
N GLN A 201 8.12 2.86 15.93
CA GLN A 201 9.01 2.85 14.77
C GLN A 201 8.39 3.56 13.56
N LEU A 202 7.08 3.42 13.33
CA LEU A 202 6.37 4.12 12.26
C LEU A 202 6.40 5.65 12.47
N ILE A 203 6.14 6.12 13.69
CA ILE A 203 6.21 7.53 14.04
C ILE A 203 7.64 8.06 13.88
N SER A 204 8.63 7.29 14.33
CA SER A 204 10.05 7.64 14.15
C SER A 204 10.43 7.70 12.67
N ALA A 205 9.97 6.74 11.86
CA ALA A 205 10.19 6.71 10.42
C ALA A 205 9.56 7.94 9.72
N ALA A 206 8.34 8.33 10.11
CA ALA A 206 7.69 9.51 9.57
C ALA A 206 8.45 10.80 9.93
N ARG A 207 8.91 10.94 11.18
CA ARG A 207 9.70 12.08 11.61
C ARG A 207 11.00 12.25 10.82
N ILE A 208 11.75 11.16 10.66
CA ILE A 208 12.99 11.14 9.86
C ILE A 208 12.66 11.35 8.38
N GLY A 209 11.57 10.75 7.91
CA GLY A 209 11.15 10.75 6.51
C GLY A 209 10.51 12.06 6.03
N ARG A 210 10.34 13.07 6.89
CA ARG A 210 9.71 14.35 6.52
C ARG A 210 10.39 14.98 5.29
N SER A 211 11.68 15.16 5.31
CA SER A 211 12.44 15.70 4.17
C SER A 211 12.48 14.75 2.98
N LEU A 212 12.27 13.44 3.22
CA LEU A 212 12.22 12.40 2.21
C LEU A 212 10.83 12.24 1.57
N GLY A 213 9.85 13.08 1.93
CA GLY A 213 8.50 13.05 1.39
C GLY A 213 7.58 11.99 1.99
N ILE A 214 7.81 11.60 3.24
CA ILE A 214 6.90 10.70 3.98
C ILE A 214 5.87 11.54 4.73
N HIS A 215 4.61 11.20 4.57
CA HIS A 215 3.47 11.81 5.26
C HIS A 215 2.74 10.77 6.07
N LEU A 216 2.44 11.06 7.33
CA LEU A 216 1.70 10.15 8.22
C LEU A 216 0.36 10.76 8.58
N ILE A 217 -0.73 10.04 8.30
CA ILE A 217 -2.08 10.40 8.69
C ILE A 217 -2.62 9.28 9.59
N LEU A 218 -2.83 9.63 10.85
CA LEU A 218 -3.33 8.69 11.86
C LEU A 218 -4.79 9.01 12.18
N ALA A 219 -5.66 8.04 11.99
CA ALA A 219 -7.06 8.19 12.30
C ALA A 219 -7.48 7.32 13.49
N THR A 220 -8.41 7.83 14.31
CA THR A 220 -8.94 7.12 15.48
C THR A 220 -10.37 7.54 15.80
N GLN A 221 -11.08 6.67 16.48
CA GLN A 221 -12.41 6.97 17.00
C GLN A 221 -12.33 7.70 18.35
N LYS A 222 -11.32 7.42 19.16
CA LYS A 222 -11.11 8.00 20.48
C LYS A 222 -9.68 8.51 20.63
N PRO A 223 -9.44 9.81 20.50
CA PRO A 223 -8.10 10.39 20.60
C PRO A 223 -7.58 10.46 22.03
N SER A 224 -8.48 10.69 23.03
CA SER A 224 -8.08 10.86 24.42
C SER A 224 -7.45 9.61 25.01
N GLY A 225 -6.25 9.78 25.61
CA GLY A 225 -5.49 8.68 26.22
C GLY A 225 -4.74 7.77 25.26
N VAL A 226 -4.86 7.97 23.94
CA VAL A 226 -4.16 7.19 22.91
C VAL A 226 -3.07 7.99 22.23
N VAL A 227 -3.34 9.27 21.97
CA VAL A 227 -2.40 10.18 21.33
C VAL A 227 -1.45 10.70 22.40
N ASP A 228 -0.18 10.32 22.32
CA ASP A 228 0.88 10.80 23.21
C ASP A 228 1.52 12.10 22.70
N ASP A 229 2.38 12.69 23.52
CA ASP A 229 3.06 13.95 23.21
C ASP A 229 3.91 13.86 21.94
N GLN A 230 4.44 12.67 21.63
CA GLN A 230 5.25 12.45 20.45
C GLN A 230 4.40 12.52 19.18
N ILE A 231 3.19 11.93 19.20
CA ILE A 231 2.23 12.03 18.11
C ILE A 231 1.72 13.46 17.97
N TRP A 232 1.34 14.11 19.11
CA TRP A 232 0.86 15.50 19.11
C TRP A 232 1.88 16.46 18.50
N SER A 233 3.14 16.36 18.89
CA SER A 233 4.21 17.27 18.44
C SER A 233 4.54 17.14 16.95
N ASN A 234 4.32 15.96 16.38
CA ASN A 234 4.56 15.71 14.97
C ASN A 234 3.34 15.99 14.07
N SER A 235 2.14 16.18 14.66
CA SER A 235 0.89 16.34 13.90
C SER A 235 0.51 17.81 13.78
N LYS A 236 0.81 18.43 12.63
CA LYS A 236 0.52 19.84 12.37
C LYS A 236 -0.97 20.07 12.11
N PHE A 237 -1.62 19.24 11.30
CA PHE A 237 -3.05 19.35 11.04
C PHE A 237 -3.87 18.36 11.88
N ARG A 238 -5.07 18.76 12.22
CA ARG A 238 -6.02 17.98 13.01
C ARG A 238 -7.40 18.16 12.43
N VAL A 239 -7.98 17.05 11.95
CA VAL A 239 -9.37 17.00 11.49
C VAL A 239 -10.20 16.31 12.54
N CYS A 240 -11.22 16.98 13.03
CA CYS A 240 -12.13 16.45 14.04
C CYS A 240 -13.55 16.43 13.49
N LEU A 241 -14.05 15.25 13.15
CA LEU A 241 -15.46 15.01 12.89
C LEU A 241 -16.21 14.87 14.23
N LYS A 242 -17.48 14.46 14.18
CA LYS A 242 -18.22 14.21 15.41
C LYS A 242 -17.50 13.22 16.32
N VAL A 243 -17.24 13.60 17.54
CA VAL A 243 -16.72 12.74 18.62
C VAL A 243 -17.77 12.54 19.70
N GLN A 244 -17.61 11.53 20.54
CA GLN A 244 -18.61 11.19 21.55
C GLN A 244 -18.52 12.10 22.76
N GLU A 245 -17.32 12.41 23.20
CA GLU A 245 -17.07 13.17 24.43
C GLU A 245 -16.51 14.56 24.12
N ARG A 246 -16.90 15.56 24.92
CA ARG A 246 -16.34 16.92 24.82
C ARG A 246 -14.83 16.94 25.08
N ALA A 247 -14.32 16.03 25.91
CA ALA A 247 -12.90 15.88 26.18
C ALA A 247 -12.13 15.51 24.91
N ASP A 248 -12.62 14.56 24.10
CA ASP A 248 -12.01 14.19 22.83
C ASP A 248 -11.89 15.37 21.87
N SER A 249 -12.95 16.20 21.79
CA SER A 249 -12.93 17.43 21.00
C SER A 249 -11.92 18.44 21.55
N GLN A 250 -11.90 18.62 22.86
CA GLN A 250 -10.97 19.54 23.54
C GLN A 250 -9.51 19.14 23.33
N ASP A 251 -9.22 17.84 23.34
CA ASP A 251 -7.87 17.33 23.08
C ASP A 251 -7.47 17.59 21.63
N MET A 252 -8.38 17.28 20.66
CA MET A 252 -8.10 17.40 19.23
C MET A 252 -7.98 18.85 18.74
N ILE A 253 -8.99 19.68 19.03
CA ILE A 253 -9.15 21.00 18.40
C ILE A 253 -9.23 22.15 19.43
N LYS A 254 -8.96 21.87 20.71
CA LYS A 254 -8.94 22.85 21.81
C LYS A 254 -10.28 23.56 22.09
N CYS A 255 -11.37 23.02 21.54
CA CYS A 255 -12.75 23.45 21.85
C CYS A 255 -13.69 22.24 21.87
N PRO A 256 -14.87 22.32 22.53
CA PRO A 256 -15.80 21.21 22.66
C PRO A 256 -16.71 20.99 21.43
N ASP A 257 -16.60 21.81 20.40
CA ASP A 257 -17.61 22.00 19.36
C ASP A 257 -17.80 20.78 18.46
N ALA A 258 -16.75 19.94 18.28
CA ALA A 258 -16.86 18.73 17.46
C ALA A 258 -17.78 17.68 18.09
N ALA A 259 -17.96 17.66 19.41
CA ALA A 259 -18.93 16.79 20.08
C ALA A 259 -20.39 17.17 19.76
N GLU A 260 -20.64 18.41 19.37
CA GLU A 260 -21.98 18.95 19.09
C GLU A 260 -22.36 18.86 17.61
N LEU A 261 -21.45 18.38 16.74
CA LEU A 261 -21.72 18.15 15.32
C LEU A 261 -22.85 17.12 15.16
N THR A 262 -23.84 17.45 14.35
CA THR A 262 -25.00 16.58 14.08
C THR A 262 -25.01 15.97 12.69
N GLN A 263 -24.31 16.59 11.75
CA GLN A 263 -24.27 16.16 10.35
C GLN A 263 -23.11 15.19 10.12
N THR A 264 -23.37 14.06 9.47
CA THR A 264 -22.32 13.12 9.03
C THR A 264 -21.39 13.79 8.00
N GLY A 265 -20.10 13.60 8.15
CA GLY A 265 -19.08 14.22 7.29
C GLY A 265 -18.79 15.68 7.61
N ARG A 266 -19.46 16.28 8.61
CA ARG A 266 -19.10 17.60 9.11
C ARG A 266 -17.85 17.52 9.95
N PHE A 267 -16.89 18.44 9.72
CA PHE A 267 -15.61 18.42 10.42
C PHE A 267 -15.07 19.81 10.70
N TYR A 268 -14.27 19.90 11.74
CA TYR A 268 -13.37 21.02 11.98
C TYR A 268 -11.95 20.66 11.54
N LEU A 269 -11.28 21.59 10.88
CA LEU A 269 -9.84 21.54 10.60
C LEU A 269 -9.13 22.57 11.48
N GLN A 270 -8.15 22.10 12.25
CA GLN A 270 -7.21 22.95 12.97
C GLN A 270 -5.80 22.70 12.42
N VAL A 271 -5.06 23.76 12.13
CA VAL A 271 -3.66 23.70 11.68
C VAL A 271 -2.81 24.53 12.65
N GLY A 272 -1.71 23.93 13.11
CA GLY A 272 -0.82 24.56 14.07
C GLY A 272 -1.52 24.93 15.38
N TYR A 273 -0.98 25.91 16.08
CA TYR A 273 -1.60 26.41 17.33
C TYR A 273 -2.73 27.39 17.06
N ASN A 274 -2.56 28.30 16.09
CA ASN A 274 -3.54 29.33 15.70
C ASN A 274 -3.41 29.73 14.22
N GLU A 275 -2.91 28.85 13.36
CA GLU A 275 -2.70 29.17 11.95
C GLU A 275 -4.01 29.13 11.14
N LEU A 276 -4.84 28.11 11.41
CA LEU A 276 -6.13 27.92 10.76
C LEU A 276 -7.10 27.15 11.67
N PHE A 277 -8.33 27.65 11.77
CA PHE A 277 -9.44 26.92 12.34
C PHE A 277 -10.66 27.12 11.44
N ALA A 278 -11.16 26.04 10.84
CA ALA A 278 -12.22 26.13 9.84
C ALA A 278 -13.20 24.95 9.94
N LEU A 279 -14.46 25.22 9.61
CA LEU A 279 -15.55 24.22 9.55
C LEU A 279 -15.80 23.83 8.10
N GLY A 280 -15.88 22.54 7.83
CA GLY A 280 -16.14 21.98 6.51
C GLY A 280 -17.17 20.86 6.48
N GLN A 281 -17.73 20.60 5.31
CA GLN A 281 -18.53 19.41 5.01
C GLN A 281 -17.78 18.55 4.00
N SER A 282 -17.41 17.34 4.41
CA SER A 282 -16.72 16.37 3.55
C SER A 282 -17.63 15.90 2.42
N ALA A 283 -17.04 15.67 1.26
CA ALA A 283 -17.73 15.00 0.17
C ALA A 283 -17.89 13.49 0.47
N TRP A 284 -18.90 12.90 -0.14
CA TRP A 284 -19.23 11.48 0.01
C TRP A 284 -19.00 10.71 -1.29
N CYS A 285 -18.05 9.76 -1.26
CA CYS A 285 -17.68 8.92 -2.39
C CYS A 285 -18.60 7.72 -2.59
N GLY A 286 -19.33 7.29 -1.55
CA GLY A 286 -20.24 6.15 -1.57
C GLY A 286 -21.59 6.42 -2.25
N ALA A 287 -21.81 7.60 -2.81
CA ALA A 287 -23.04 7.95 -3.54
C ALA A 287 -23.20 7.11 -4.81
N ASP A 288 -24.44 6.96 -5.26
CA ASP A 288 -24.75 6.28 -6.50
C ASP A 288 -24.18 7.05 -7.70
N TYR A 289 -23.58 6.32 -8.66
CA TYR A 289 -23.06 6.91 -9.88
C TYR A 289 -24.12 6.84 -10.99
N ILE A 290 -24.54 8.01 -11.44
CA ILE A 290 -25.45 8.20 -12.56
C ILE A 290 -24.79 9.21 -13.48
N PRO A 291 -24.24 8.78 -14.65
CA PRO A 291 -23.55 9.67 -15.56
C PRO A 291 -24.52 10.68 -16.17
N THR A 292 -24.21 11.96 -16.05
CA THR A 292 -24.95 13.08 -16.61
C THR A 292 -24.02 14.07 -17.31
N ASP A 293 -24.48 14.65 -18.42
CA ASP A 293 -23.69 15.67 -19.12
C ASP A 293 -23.73 17.04 -18.43
N VAL A 294 -24.80 17.29 -17.67
CA VAL A 294 -25.01 18.54 -16.94
C VAL A 294 -25.30 18.21 -15.48
N ILE A 295 -24.58 18.88 -14.56
CA ILE A 295 -24.90 18.80 -13.14
C ILE A 295 -26.13 19.68 -12.90
N GLU A 296 -27.25 19.03 -12.68
CA GLU A 296 -28.39 19.71 -12.09
C GLU A 296 -28.10 19.90 -10.60
N LYS A 297 -27.73 21.11 -10.17
CA LYS A 297 -27.71 21.44 -8.74
C LYS A 297 -29.12 21.18 -8.22
N THR A 298 -29.25 20.27 -7.27
CA THR A 298 -30.51 20.06 -6.57
C THR A 298 -30.79 21.31 -5.75
N VAL A 299 -31.62 22.19 -6.33
CA VAL A 299 -32.14 23.33 -5.57
C VAL A 299 -33.12 22.72 -4.55
N ASP A 300 -32.89 22.97 -3.28
CA ASP A 300 -33.88 22.61 -2.24
C ASP A 300 -35.12 23.47 -2.45
N THR A 301 -36.12 22.84 -2.97
CA THR A 301 -37.45 23.47 -3.18
C THR A 301 -38.40 23.20 -2.01
N SER A 302 -37.88 22.69 -0.88
CA SER A 302 -38.69 22.44 0.32
C SER A 302 -39.17 23.77 0.91
N ILE A 303 -40.45 23.80 1.28
CA ILE A 303 -41.05 24.92 2.02
C ILE A 303 -41.16 24.49 3.47
N GLN A 304 -40.43 25.20 4.34
CA GLN A 304 -40.37 24.91 5.75
C GLN A 304 -40.98 26.08 6.56
N VAL A 305 -41.78 25.77 7.56
CA VAL A 305 -42.20 26.73 8.56
C VAL A 305 -41.20 26.72 9.70
N ILE A 306 -40.64 27.87 10.02
CA ILE A 306 -39.71 28.05 11.12
C ILE A 306 -40.34 28.86 12.24
N ASP A 307 -39.96 28.61 13.47
CA ASP A 307 -40.33 29.42 14.63
C ASP A 307 -39.51 30.74 14.67
N ASN A 308 -39.79 31.58 15.67
CA ASN A 308 -39.12 32.87 15.84
C ASN A 308 -37.63 32.80 16.23
N ILE A 309 -37.12 31.58 16.48
CA ILE A 309 -35.73 31.32 16.78
C ILE A 309 -35.06 30.46 15.70
N GLY A 310 -35.71 30.30 14.54
CA GLY A 310 -35.12 29.62 13.35
C GLY A 310 -35.23 28.08 13.36
N ARG A 311 -36.00 27.48 14.28
CA ARG A 311 -36.20 26.02 14.26
C ARG A 311 -37.26 25.63 13.28
N VAL A 312 -37.06 24.58 12.52
CA VAL A 312 -38.05 24.00 11.61
C VAL A 312 -39.17 23.34 12.43
N VAL A 313 -40.39 23.91 12.35
CA VAL A 313 -41.59 23.42 13.04
C VAL A 313 -42.34 22.45 12.16
N MET A 314 -42.40 22.70 10.83
CA MET A 314 -43.13 21.88 9.88
C MET A 314 -42.53 21.97 8.49
N ASN A 315 -42.47 20.86 7.77
CA ASN A 315 -42.19 20.80 6.34
C ASN A 315 -43.53 20.80 5.57
N VAL A 316 -43.85 21.88 4.90
CA VAL A 316 -45.10 22.03 4.13
C VAL A 316 -45.00 21.35 2.77
N MET A 317 -43.81 21.45 2.11
CA MET A 317 -43.51 20.71 0.90
C MET A 317 -42.15 20.06 1.04
N PRO A 318 -42.07 18.72 1.14
CA PRO A 318 -40.79 18.04 1.06
C PRO A 318 -40.22 18.18 -0.33
N SER A 319 -38.89 18.32 -0.41
CA SER A 319 -38.18 18.34 -1.68
C SER A 319 -38.57 17.13 -2.55
N GLN A 320 -39.02 17.37 -3.77
CA GLN A 320 -39.36 16.27 -4.69
C GLN A 320 -38.10 15.55 -5.10
N LYS A 321 -37.88 14.36 -4.59
CA LYS A 321 -36.87 13.44 -5.10
C LYS A 321 -37.23 13.05 -6.53
N LYS A 322 -36.56 13.63 -7.54
CA LYS A 322 -36.66 13.15 -8.93
C LYS A 322 -36.36 11.64 -8.92
N LYS A 323 -37.16 10.85 -9.62
CA LYS A 323 -36.89 9.44 -9.88
C LYS A 323 -35.64 9.37 -10.76
N ILE A 324 -34.53 9.20 -10.12
CA ILE A 324 -33.23 9.01 -10.77
C ILE A 324 -33.18 7.57 -11.27
N GLY A 325 -32.67 7.33 -12.47
CA GLY A 325 -32.50 6.00 -13.04
C GLY A 325 -31.80 5.03 -12.08
N LYS A 326 -31.95 3.72 -12.25
CA LYS A 326 -31.26 2.74 -11.40
C LYS A 326 -29.76 2.93 -11.55
N ALA A 327 -29.10 3.31 -10.45
CA ALA A 327 -27.65 3.34 -10.37
C ALA A 327 -27.10 1.92 -10.56
N SER A 328 -26.09 1.77 -11.40
CA SER A 328 -25.43 0.48 -11.61
C SER A 328 -24.21 0.30 -10.70
N THR A 329 -23.60 1.41 -10.26
CA THR A 329 -22.35 1.42 -9.46
C THR A 329 -22.32 2.59 -8.48
N LYS A 330 -21.33 2.60 -7.58
CA LYS A 330 -21.03 3.74 -6.70
C LYS A 330 -20.00 4.67 -7.33
N GLN A 331 -20.00 5.96 -6.96
CA GLN A 331 -19.05 6.94 -7.48
C GLN A 331 -17.60 6.52 -7.24
N ILE A 332 -17.25 6.04 -6.04
CA ILE A 332 -15.92 5.54 -5.72
C ILE A 332 -15.44 4.46 -6.70
N VAL A 333 -16.28 3.45 -6.98
CA VAL A 333 -15.94 2.35 -7.88
C VAL A 333 -15.70 2.87 -9.30
N SER A 334 -16.54 3.80 -9.75
CA SER A 334 -16.44 4.38 -11.09
C SER A 334 -15.20 5.27 -11.25
N VAL A 335 -14.85 6.05 -10.23
CA VAL A 335 -13.65 6.90 -10.25
C VAL A 335 -12.38 6.05 -10.16
N VAL A 336 -12.32 5.05 -9.27
CA VAL A 336 -11.17 4.15 -9.18
C VAL A 336 -10.96 3.39 -10.49
N LYS A 337 -12.05 2.92 -11.12
CA LYS A 337 -11.99 2.29 -12.43
C LYS A 337 -11.45 3.24 -13.50
N TYR A 338 -11.97 4.44 -13.58
CA TYR A 338 -11.51 5.47 -14.51
C TYR A 338 -10.00 5.73 -14.37
N LEU A 339 -9.52 5.92 -13.12
CA LEU A 339 -8.09 6.12 -12.85
C LEU A 339 -7.24 4.88 -13.18
N SER A 340 -7.77 3.67 -12.92
CA SER A 340 -7.10 2.41 -13.27
C SER A 340 -6.99 2.23 -14.78
N ASP A 341 -8.03 2.56 -15.54
CA ASP A 341 -8.03 2.45 -16.99
C ASP A 341 -7.07 3.50 -17.61
N LEU A 342 -7.09 4.74 -17.11
CA LEU A 342 -6.14 5.78 -17.52
C LEU A 342 -4.68 5.36 -17.24
N ALA A 343 -4.42 4.77 -16.09
CA ALA A 343 -3.08 4.31 -15.72
C ALA A 343 -2.59 3.14 -16.60
N LYS A 344 -3.50 2.27 -17.06
CA LYS A 344 -3.17 1.22 -18.03
C LYS A 344 -2.79 1.79 -19.40
N GLU A 345 -3.51 2.82 -19.86
CA GLU A 345 -3.22 3.50 -21.13
C GLU A 345 -1.86 4.20 -21.09
N GLU A 346 -1.56 4.90 -19.99
CA GLU A 346 -0.29 5.64 -19.81
C GLU A 346 0.85 4.74 -19.27
N ASN A 347 0.57 3.50 -18.88
CA ASN A 347 1.51 2.56 -18.24
C ASN A 347 2.18 3.13 -16.99
N VAL A 348 1.39 3.71 -16.09
CA VAL A 348 1.86 4.45 -14.91
C VAL A 348 1.26 3.88 -13.63
N TYR A 349 2.12 3.36 -12.74
CA TYR A 349 1.72 2.81 -11.45
C TYR A 349 2.71 3.19 -10.36
N ALA A 350 2.21 3.46 -9.15
CA ALA A 350 3.06 3.59 -7.99
C ALA A 350 3.90 2.32 -7.79
N ARG A 351 5.18 2.50 -7.49
CA ARG A 351 6.08 1.39 -7.18
C ARG A 351 5.57 0.67 -5.92
N PRO A 352 5.36 -0.65 -5.96
CA PRO A 352 5.02 -1.42 -4.76
C PRO A 352 6.13 -1.30 -3.71
N LEU A 353 5.73 -1.05 -2.46
CA LEU A 353 6.70 -0.92 -1.36
C LEU A 353 7.25 -2.26 -0.92
N TRP A 354 6.47 -3.32 -1.04
CA TRP A 354 6.86 -4.70 -0.78
C TRP A 354 6.36 -5.61 -1.88
N LEU A 355 7.07 -6.68 -2.06
CA LEU A 355 6.65 -7.78 -2.92
C LEU A 355 5.68 -8.67 -2.16
N GLU A 356 4.79 -9.33 -2.86
CA GLU A 356 3.89 -10.30 -2.26
C GLU A 356 4.66 -11.40 -1.53
N PRO A 357 4.13 -11.94 -0.42
CA PRO A 357 4.76 -13.07 0.25
C PRO A 357 4.97 -14.24 -0.71
N ILE A 358 6.08 -14.95 -0.52
CA ILE A 358 6.33 -16.19 -1.25
C ILE A 358 5.18 -17.17 -0.96
N PRO A 359 4.59 -17.81 -1.97
CA PRO A 359 3.50 -18.78 -1.80
C PRO A 359 3.94 -19.96 -0.92
N GLU A 360 2.99 -20.56 -0.19
CA GLU A 360 3.25 -21.76 0.63
C GLU A 360 3.77 -22.96 -0.21
N ARG A 361 3.42 -23.01 -1.48
CA ARG A 361 3.85 -24.06 -2.43
C ARG A 361 4.42 -23.41 -3.68
N ILE A 362 5.65 -23.77 -3.99
CA ILE A 362 6.37 -23.28 -5.15
C ILE A 362 6.81 -24.46 -6.00
N TYR A 363 6.63 -24.35 -7.30
CA TYR A 363 7.08 -25.35 -8.27
C TYR A 363 8.23 -24.79 -9.10
N ILE A 364 9.24 -25.63 -9.42
CA ILE A 364 10.41 -25.21 -10.21
C ILE A 364 10.00 -24.61 -11.55
N ASP A 365 9.04 -25.21 -12.24
CA ASP A 365 8.55 -24.70 -13.53
C ASP A 365 7.95 -23.30 -13.43
N SER A 366 7.29 -23.00 -12.31
CA SER A 366 6.76 -21.66 -12.02
C SER A 366 7.88 -20.64 -11.81
N LEU A 367 8.96 -21.05 -11.13
CA LEU A 367 10.13 -20.19 -10.90
C LEU A 367 10.87 -19.91 -12.20
N GLU A 368 11.06 -20.91 -13.05
CA GLU A 368 11.68 -20.73 -14.37
C GLU A 368 10.85 -19.80 -15.27
N SER A 369 9.52 -19.92 -15.21
CA SER A 369 8.62 -19.00 -15.92
C SER A 369 8.71 -17.57 -15.41
N LYS A 370 8.90 -17.38 -14.10
CA LYS A 370 8.97 -16.07 -13.45
C LYS A 370 10.33 -15.39 -13.66
N TYR A 371 11.42 -16.14 -13.56
CA TYR A 371 12.80 -15.60 -13.53
C TYR A 371 13.61 -15.92 -14.79
N GLY A 372 13.07 -16.71 -15.70
CA GLY A 372 13.76 -17.22 -16.87
C GLY A 372 14.54 -18.51 -16.57
N THR A 373 14.86 -19.27 -17.64
CA THR A 373 15.67 -20.48 -17.55
C THR A 373 17.11 -20.07 -17.29
N LEU A 374 17.71 -20.56 -16.19
CA LEU A 374 19.12 -20.36 -15.94
C LEU A 374 19.94 -21.21 -16.91
N SER A 375 20.73 -20.57 -17.74
CA SER A 375 21.76 -21.27 -18.53
C SER A 375 22.93 -21.59 -17.60
N HIS A 376 22.98 -22.81 -17.08
CA HIS A 376 23.96 -23.18 -16.06
C HIS A 376 25.36 -23.46 -16.61
N GLY A 377 25.53 -23.60 -17.90
CA GLY A 377 26.80 -24.03 -18.49
C GLY A 377 27.28 -25.33 -17.82
N VAL A 378 28.57 -25.37 -17.46
CA VAL A 378 29.21 -26.53 -16.81
C VAL A 378 29.01 -26.53 -15.26
N TYR A 379 28.38 -25.51 -14.70
CA TYR A 379 28.26 -25.36 -13.24
C TYR A 379 26.98 -26.03 -12.70
N LEU A 380 27.12 -26.79 -11.61
CA LEU A 380 26.01 -27.40 -10.89
C LEU A 380 25.44 -26.40 -9.88
N GLU A 381 24.39 -25.70 -10.28
CA GLU A 381 23.69 -24.72 -9.45
C GLU A 381 22.17 -25.00 -9.44
N PRO A 382 21.71 -26.13 -8.83
CA PRO A 382 20.29 -26.48 -8.83
C PRO A 382 19.45 -25.44 -8.14
N ILE A 383 18.28 -25.15 -8.71
CA ILE A 383 17.26 -24.31 -8.11
C ILE A 383 16.56 -25.14 -7.05
N VAL A 384 16.48 -24.62 -5.83
CA VAL A 384 15.81 -25.29 -4.68
C VAL A 384 14.63 -24.48 -4.14
N GLY A 385 14.41 -23.27 -4.63
CA GLY A 385 13.31 -22.44 -4.18
C GLY A 385 13.43 -20.99 -4.59
N GLU A 386 12.73 -20.16 -3.87
CA GLU A 386 12.72 -18.70 -3.98
C GLU A 386 13.13 -18.09 -2.65
N TYR A 387 13.94 -17.05 -2.65
CA TYR A 387 14.24 -16.28 -1.45
C TYR A 387 13.52 -14.95 -1.47
N ASP A 388 13.15 -14.47 -0.27
CA ASP A 388 12.57 -13.16 -0.04
C ASP A 388 13.50 -12.33 0.84
N ASP A 389 13.92 -11.18 0.35
CA ASP A 389 14.75 -10.22 1.06
C ASP A 389 14.00 -8.88 1.19
N PRO A 390 13.16 -8.72 2.23
CA PRO A 390 12.41 -7.49 2.45
C PRO A 390 13.30 -6.27 2.69
N PHE A 391 14.52 -6.50 3.19
CA PHE A 391 15.49 -5.43 3.46
C PHE A 391 15.98 -4.74 2.18
N ASN A 392 16.18 -5.51 1.11
CA ASN A 392 16.58 -5.01 -0.20
C ASN A 392 15.40 -4.91 -1.18
N GLN A 393 14.17 -5.18 -0.71
CA GLN A 393 12.94 -5.22 -1.53
C GLN A 393 13.11 -6.11 -2.76
N LYS A 394 13.68 -7.31 -2.56
CA LYS A 394 14.06 -8.23 -3.64
C LYS A 394 13.60 -9.65 -3.35
N GLN A 395 13.11 -10.30 -4.39
CA GLN A 395 12.92 -11.75 -4.44
C GLN A 395 13.76 -12.32 -5.57
N GLY A 396 14.17 -13.57 -5.44
CA GLY A 396 14.99 -14.20 -6.47
C GLY A 396 15.07 -15.72 -6.29
N LEU A 397 15.71 -16.36 -7.27
CA LEU A 397 15.94 -17.79 -7.22
C LEU A 397 16.91 -18.16 -6.10
N LEU A 398 16.55 -19.15 -5.30
CA LEU A 398 17.43 -19.76 -4.33
C LEU A 398 18.10 -20.98 -5.01
N THR A 399 19.39 -20.89 -5.22
CA THR A 399 20.20 -21.97 -5.81
C THR A 399 21.21 -22.51 -4.81
N VAL A 400 21.66 -23.75 -5.01
CA VAL A 400 22.76 -24.34 -4.23
C VAL A 400 23.99 -24.42 -5.14
N PRO A 401 25.03 -23.61 -4.92
CA PRO A 401 26.19 -23.52 -5.81
C PRO A 401 27.18 -24.67 -5.58
N LEU A 402 26.79 -25.92 -5.89
CA LEU A 402 27.56 -27.14 -5.64
C LEU A 402 28.95 -27.12 -6.28
N SER A 403 29.06 -26.56 -7.50
CA SER A 403 30.37 -26.49 -8.19
C SER A 403 31.33 -25.49 -7.55
N ARG A 404 30.85 -24.51 -6.81
CA ARG A 404 31.68 -23.46 -6.20
C ARG A 404 31.96 -23.73 -4.72
N GLU A 405 30.91 -24.15 -3.99
CA GLU A 405 30.96 -24.33 -2.52
C GLU A 405 31.30 -25.77 -2.12
N GLY A 406 31.20 -26.72 -3.06
CA GLY A 406 31.53 -28.15 -2.83
C GLY A 406 30.45 -28.89 -2.05
N ASN A 407 30.80 -29.50 -0.91
CA ASN A 407 29.90 -30.35 -0.17
C ASN A 407 28.82 -29.57 0.60
N CYS A 408 27.59 -30.09 0.60
CA CYS A 408 26.48 -29.52 1.33
C CYS A 408 25.96 -30.49 2.40
N LEU A 409 25.76 -30.03 3.63
CA LEU A 409 25.14 -30.77 4.71
C LEU A 409 23.74 -30.23 5.00
N ILE A 410 22.72 -31.11 4.92
CA ILE A 410 21.34 -30.77 5.19
C ILE A 410 20.87 -31.50 6.44
N TYR A 411 20.46 -30.76 7.46
CA TYR A 411 19.97 -31.31 8.71
C TYR A 411 18.65 -30.67 9.14
N GLY A 412 17.85 -31.41 9.90
CA GLY A 412 16.55 -30.99 10.42
C GLY A 412 15.81 -32.14 11.07
N SER A 413 14.78 -31.86 11.85
CA SER A 413 13.94 -32.88 12.49
C SER A 413 13.07 -33.61 11.44
N ALA A 414 12.46 -34.74 11.85
CA ALA A 414 11.53 -35.47 10.99
C ALA A 414 10.33 -34.57 10.59
N GLY A 415 9.88 -34.66 9.35
CA GLY A 415 8.76 -33.85 8.85
C GLY A 415 9.11 -32.44 8.38
N ASN A 416 10.34 -31.96 8.54
CA ASN A 416 10.73 -30.59 8.17
C ASN A 416 11.21 -30.43 6.72
N GLY A 417 10.79 -31.30 5.81
CA GLY A 417 11.00 -31.12 4.37
C GLY A 417 12.39 -31.48 3.83
N LYS A 418 13.27 -32.19 4.60
CA LYS A 418 14.59 -32.62 4.10
C LYS A 418 14.48 -33.44 2.81
N ALA A 419 13.58 -34.42 2.78
CA ALA A 419 13.35 -35.27 1.60
C ALA A 419 12.83 -34.43 0.43
N THR A 420 11.90 -33.53 0.68
CA THR A 420 11.39 -32.59 -0.34
C THR A 420 12.51 -31.71 -0.92
N PHE A 421 13.38 -31.17 -0.07
CA PHE A 421 14.53 -30.40 -0.51
C PHE A 421 15.48 -31.19 -1.40
N LEU A 422 15.82 -32.45 -1.00
CA LEU A 422 16.66 -33.31 -1.80
C LEU A 422 15.99 -33.71 -3.11
N THR A 423 14.68 -34.01 -3.09
CA THR A 423 13.91 -34.29 -4.30
C THR A 423 13.94 -33.11 -5.27
N THR A 424 13.73 -31.90 -4.75
CA THR A 424 13.76 -30.67 -5.57
C THR A 424 15.16 -30.44 -6.16
N LEU A 425 16.22 -30.63 -5.36
CA LEU A 425 17.61 -30.51 -5.81
C LEU A 425 17.93 -31.50 -6.91
N CYS A 426 17.60 -32.81 -6.71
CA CYS A 426 17.83 -33.83 -7.74
C CYS A 426 17.01 -33.55 -9.00
N TYR A 427 15.76 -33.17 -8.88
CA TYR A 427 14.91 -32.82 -10.00
C TYR A 427 15.48 -31.64 -10.81
N SER A 428 15.91 -30.60 -10.12
CA SER A 428 16.51 -29.43 -10.78
C SER A 428 17.81 -29.79 -11.52
N LEU A 429 18.66 -30.64 -10.94
CA LEU A 429 19.88 -31.11 -11.58
C LEU A 429 19.59 -31.96 -12.82
N ILE A 430 18.67 -32.94 -12.71
CA ILE A 430 18.31 -33.83 -13.81
C ILE A 430 17.66 -33.08 -14.96
N LYS A 431 16.84 -32.08 -14.65
CA LYS A 431 16.14 -31.25 -15.64
C LYS A 431 17.11 -30.40 -16.48
N ASN A 432 18.16 -29.88 -15.83
CA ASN A 432 19.02 -28.85 -16.40
C ASN A 432 20.35 -29.40 -16.97
N HIS A 433 20.69 -30.68 -16.73
CA HIS A 433 21.93 -31.28 -17.20
C HIS A 433 21.69 -32.59 -17.91
N THR A 434 22.49 -32.88 -18.92
CA THR A 434 22.48 -34.16 -19.65
C THR A 434 23.24 -35.24 -18.88
N ALA A 435 23.07 -36.51 -19.27
CA ALA A 435 23.81 -37.64 -18.71
C ALA A 435 25.32 -37.60 -19.03
N GLU A 436 25.75 -36.80 -19.99
CA GLU A 436 27.16 -36.58 -20.32
C GLU A 436 27.82 -35.54 -19.36
N GLU A 437 26.98 -34.65 -18.81
CA GLU A 437 27.45 -33.55 -17.94
C GLU A 437 27.31 -33.89 -16.45
N LEU A 438 26.33 -34.72 -16.09
CA LEU A 438 26.00 -35.07 -14.71
C LEU A 438 25.87 -36.57 -14.50
N ASN A 439 26.57 -37.11 -13.51
CA ASN A 439 26.38 -38.46 -13.04
C ASN A 439 26.10 -38.46 -11.55
N MET A 440 24.96 -39.01 -11.14
CA MET A 440 24.48 -39.03 -9.75
C MET A 440 24.46 -40.45 -9.20
N TYR A 441 24.87 -40.59 -7.96
CA TYR A 441 24.69 -41.79 -7.15
C TYR A 441 23.85 -41.46 -5.94
N ILE A 442 22.72 -42.14 -5.76
CA ILE A 442 21.76 -41.87 -4.69
C ILE A 442 21.77 -42.99 -3.67
N LEU A 443 22.03 -42.64 -2.42
CA LEU A 443 22.00 -43.57 -1.27
C LEU A 443 20.84 -43.14 -0.35
N ASP A 444 19.71 -43.80 -0.44
CA ASP A 444 18.51 -43.51 0.39
C ASP A 444 18.29 -44.63 1.43
N PHE A 445 18.87 -44.41 2.59
CA PHE A 445 18.72 -45.35 3.74
C PHE A 445 17.51 -45.04 4.63
N GLY A 446 16.66 -44.11 4.20
CA GLY A 446 15.52 -43.63 4.99
C GLY A 446 14.17 -44.00 4.41
N SER A 447 13.63 -43.07 3.65
CA SER A 447 12.22 -43.09 3.23
C SER A 447 11.98 -43.61 1.80
N GLU A 448 13.03 -43.99 1.09
CA GLU A 448 12.99 -44.36 -0.34
C GLU A 448 12.31 -43.29 -1.27
N THR A 449 12.21 -42.07 -0.78
CA THR A 449 11.54 -40.99 -1.50
C THR A 449 12.26 -40.64 -2.79
N LEU A 450 13.59 -40.79 -2.83
CA LEU A 450 14.42 -40.50 -3.99
C LEU A 450 14.41 -41.61 -5.07
N LYS A 451 13.74 -42.73 -4.79
CA LYS A 451 13.61 -43.86 -5.74
C LYS A 451 12.94 -43.45 -7.06
N VAL A 452 12.15 -42.38 -7.06
CA VAL A 452 11.53 -41.82 -8.26
C VAL A 452 12.56 -41.47 -9.35
N PHE A 453 13.82 -41.25 -8.97
CA PHE A 453 14.90 -40.89 -9.90
C PHE A 453 15.75 -42.07 -10.36
N GLU A 454 15.49 -43.28 -9.90
CA GLU A 454 16.28 -44.49 -10.22
C GLU A 454 16.44 -44.73 -11.70
N THR A 455 15.41 -44.41 -12.51
CA THR A 455 15.40 -44.62 -13.96
C THR A 455 15.90 -43.42 -14.76
N ALA A 456 16.27 -42.32 -14.11
CA ALA A 456 16.75 -41.13 -14.82
C ALA A 456 18.13 -41.39 -15.44
N PRO A 457 18.40 -40.92 -16.69
CA PRO A 457 19.65 -41.16 -17.39
C PRO A 457 20.91 -40.68 -16.67
N GLN A 458 20.76 -39.65 -15.84
CA GLN A 458 21.84 -39.06 -15.04
C GLN A 458 22.15 -39.88 -13.76
N VAL A 459 21.32 -40.86 -13.41
CA VAL A 459 21.50 -41.66 -12.18
C VAL A 459 22.26 -42.94 -12.51
N GLY A 460 23.53 -42.98 -12.13
CA GLY A 460 24.41 -44.13 -12.34
C GLY A 460 24.20 -45.27 -11.32
N GLY A 461 23.52 -45.03 -10.21
CA GLY A 461 23.19 -46.05 -9.21
C GLY A 461 22.25 -45.52 -8.15
N PHE A 462 21.32 -46.35 -7.71
CA PHE A 462 20.39 -46.12 -6.60
C PHE A 462 20.51 -47.24 -5.59
N MET A 463 20.61 -46.94 -4.31
CA MET A 463 20.80 -47.92 -3.24
C MET A 463 19.94 -47.58 -2.04
N THR A 464 19.40 -48.65 -1.42
CA THR A 464 18.61 -48.58 -0.19
C THR A 464 19.33 -49.33 0.96
N SER A 465 18.74 -49.33 2.14
CA SER A 465 19.24 -50.11 3.27
C SER A 465 19.19 -51.65 3.06
N ALA A 466 18.46 -52.13 2.04
CA ALA A 466 18.40 -53.55 1.67
C ALA A 466 19.60 -53.95 0.76
N ASP A 467 20.36 -53.03 0.24
CA ASP A 467 21.43 -53.24 -0.75
C ASP A 467 22.83 -53.06 -0.15
N GLU A 468 23.07 -53.49 1.07
CA GLU A 468 24.33 -53.25 1.81
C GLU A 468 25.59 -53.69 1.05
N GLU A 469 25.59 -54.85 0.38
CA GLU A 469 26.75 -55.32 -0.40
C GLU A 469 27.08 -54.45 -1.61
N LEU A 470 26.07 -53.91 -2.30
CA LEU A 470 26.26 -53.02 -3.45
C LEU A 470 26.79 -51.64 -3.00
N SER A 471 26.42 -51.17 -1.84
CA SER A 471 26.86 -49.90 -1.26
C SER A 471 28.37 -49.88 -1.06
N LEU A 472 28.96 -50.98 -0.56
CA LEU A 472 30.41 -51.11 -0.34
C LEU A 472 31.21 -51.12 -1.64
N ILE A 473 30.71 -51.73 -2.70
CA ILE A 473 31.38 -51.80 -4.01
C ILE A 473 31.40 -50.43 -4.72
N HIS A 474 30.31 -49.68 -4.68
CA HIS A 474 30.21 -48.39 -5.34
C HIS A 474 30.87 -47.25 -4.58
N ILE A 475 30.92 -47.26 -3.28
CA ILE A 475 31.62 -46.28 -2.44
C ILE A 475 33.11 -46.51 -2.45
N SER A 476 33.55 -47.79 -2.43
CA SER A 476 34.96 -48.13 -2.36
C SER A 476 35.73 -48.13 -3.69
N ALA A 477 35.04 -48.16 -4.81
CA ALA A 477 35.66 -48.25 -6.14
C ALA A 477 35.07 -47.27 -7.19
N PRO A 478 34.94 -45.97 -6.93
CA PRO A 478 34.36 -45.03 -7.88
C PRO A 478 35.20 -44.76 -9.11
N THR A 479 36.44 -45.30 -9.20
CA THR A 479 37.45 -44.93 -10.21
C THR A 479 37.75 -45.99 -11.27
N ARG A 480 37.02 -47.10 -11.34
CA ARG A 480 37.29 -48.13 -12.34
C ARG A 480 36.13 -48.35 -13.31
N ARG A 481 35.79 -47.31 -14.08
CA ARG A 481 35.21 -47.45 -15.43
C ARG A 481 35.66 -46.25 -16.30
N VAL A 482 36.94 -46.24 -16.66
CA VAL A 482 37.38 -45.69 -17.93
C VAL A 482 37.71 -46.88 -18.80
N VAL A 483 36.81 -47.21 -19.68
CA VAL A 483 37.10 -47.89 -20.96
C VAL A 483 36.21 -47.23 -22.02
#